data_ee7d40e272b5a978587723f9ab47d60f
#
_entry.id   ee7d40e272b5a978587723f9ab47d60f
#
_cell.length_a   1.000
_cell.length_b   1.000
_cell.length_c   1.000
_cell.angle_alpha   90.00
_cell.angle_beta   90.00
_cell.angle_gamma   90.00
#
_symmetry.space_group_name_H-M   'P 1'
#
loop_
_entity.id
_entity.type
_entity.pdbx_description
1 polymer ?
#
loop_
_entity_poly.entity_id
_entity_poly.type
_entity_poly.pdbx_seq_one_letter_code
_entity_poly.pdbx_strand_id
1 'polypeptide(L)'
;KGANGYEKLVQKLIRMSVIVLVAYVALVGGTVKLFDVVPGGFIPQQDKQYLVAVAQLPDAASLDRTQEVVQEMEKIALQVPGVANTVSFPGLSVNGFTNSPNSGIVFTPLAPFEERQDPSMSAMAIAAQLNQKFASIDEAFVAVFPPPPIQGLGTTGGFKLQIEDRANKGFEALFNSLQATIAKAQQDPALIGLYSSFRIQVPQMDIDIDREQALIQGIPLDEVFNALQVYLGSMYVNDFNLFGRTYQVNAQADADYRQDPEQILNLKVRNRMGEMVPLGSVLTVTPTTGPDRVMHYNGYPTAELNGSPAPGYSSDQAQHAIEAILAETLPNGIEFEWTEVTYQQILAGNTMVYVFPLVVLLVFMVLAAQYESLRLPLAIILIVPMTIF
;
A
#
# COMPACT_ATOMS: atom_id res chain seq x y z
N LYS A 1 -51.22 -24.20 22.38
CA LYS A 1 -51.71 -22.84 21.99
C LYS A 1 -50.98 -22.30 20.78
N GLY A 2 -49.65 -22.54 20.60
CA GLY A 2 -48.88 -22.10 19.42
C GLY A 2 -49.28 -22.76 18.10
N ALA A 3 -49.51 -24.06 18.08
CA ALA A 3 -49.90 -24.83 16.88
C ALA A 3 -51.22 -24.32 16.25
N ASN A 4 -52.24 -24.09 17.08
CA ASN A 4 -53.53 -23.58 16.62
C ASN A 4 -53.47 -22.14 16.11
N GLY A 5 -52.56 -21.33 16.65
CA GLY A 5 -52.28 -19.97 16.16
C GLY A 5 -51.61 -20.00 14.76
N TYR A 6 -50.63 -20.87 14.60
CA TYR A 6 -49.93 -21.10 13.34
C TYR A 6 -50.88 -21.59 12.24
N GLU A 7 -51.72 -22.61 12.55
CA GLU A 7 -52.70 -23.15 11.61
C GLU A 7 -53.66 -22.07 11.10
N LYS A 8 -54.22 -21.25 12.00
CA LYS A 8 -55.14 -20.16 11.64
C LYS A 8 -54.45 -19.12 10.79
N LEU A 9 -53.17 -18.79 11.07
CA LEU A 9 -52.38 -17.85 10.27
C LEU A 9 -52.15 -18.38 8.86
N VAL A 10 -51.69 -19.63 8.73
CA VAL A 10 -51.46 -20.27 7.43
C VAL A 10 -52.77 -20.35 6.60
N GLN A 11 -53.88 -20.74 7.19
CA GLN A 11 -55.19 -20.77 6.51
C GLN A 11 -55.60 -19.39 6.02
N LYS A 12 -55.33 -18.32 6.80
CA LYS A 12 -55.61 -16.94 6.39
C LYS A 12 -54.75 -16.51 5.23
N LEU A 13 -53.42 -16.82 5.31
CA LEU A 13 -52.46 -16.49 4.24
C LEU A 13 -52.77 -17.21 2.93
N ILE A 14 -53.22 -18.49 2.98
CA ILE A 14 -53.61 -19.24 1.79
C ILE A 14 -54.89 -18.62 1.16
N ARG A 15 -55.84 -18.16 1.96
CA ARG A 15 -57.02 -17.47 1.47
C ARG A 15 -56.71 -16.11 0.81
N MET A 16 -55.63 -15.47 1.26
CA MET A 16 -55.12 -14.19 0.76
C MET A 16 -53.96 -14.37 -0.23
N SER A 17 -53.90 -15.51 -0.93
CA SER A 17 -52.76 -15.89 -1.77
C SER A 17 -52.34 -14.79 -2.79
N VAL A 18 -53.30 -14.08 -3.37
CA VAL A 18 -53.00 -12.96 -4.31
C VAL A 18 -52.25 -11.83 -3.60
N ILE A 19 -52.66 -11.45 -2.39
CA ILE A 19 -52.00 -10.40 -1.59
C ILE A 19 -50.62 -10.85 -1.18
N VAL A 20 -50.46 -12.11 -0.75
CA VAL A 20 -49.16 -12.71 -0.40
C VAL A 20 -48.22 -12.70 -1.64
N LEU A 21 -48.76 -13.07 -2.82
CA LEU A 21 -47.96 -13.04 -4.05
C LEU A 21 -47.54 -11.62 -4.42
N VAL A 22 -48.41 -10.62 -4.30
CA VAL A 22 -48.06 -9.21 -4.57
C VAL A 22 -46.98 -8.74 -3.58
N ALA A 23 -47.12 -9.08 -2.27
CA ALA A 23 -46.12 -8.76 -1.27
C ALA A 23 -44.76 -9.43 -1.57
N TYR A 24 -44.77 -10.69 -2.00
CA TYR A 24 -43.57 -11.42 -2.42
C TYR A 24 -42.91 -10.76 -3.63
N VAL A 25 -43.64 -10.41 -4.68
CA VAL A 25 -43.11 -9.70 -5.85
C VAL A 25 -42.54 -8.35 -5.47
N ALA A 26 -43.22 -7.62 -4.57
CA ALA A 26 -42.69 -6.35 -4.06
C ALA A 26 -41.38 -6.53 -3.27
N LEU A 27 -41.26 -7.60 -2.45
CA LEU A 27 -40.02 -7.94 -1.75
C LEU A 27 -38.89 -8.31 -2.73
N VAL A 28 -39.18 -9.14 -3.74
CA VAL A 28 -38.18 -9.48 -4.78
C VAL A 28 -37.73 -8.22 -5.54
N GLY A 29 -38.66 -7.34 -5.92
CA GLY A 29 -38.36 -6.05 -6.53
C GLY A 29 -37.52 -5.14 -5.61
N GLY A 30 -37.82 -5.15 -4.31
CA GLY A 30 -37.01 -4.48 -3.28
C GLY A 30 -35.59 -5.05 -3.19
N THR A 31 -35.45 -6.37 -3.20
CA THR A 31 -34.15 -7.04 -3.20
C THR A 31 -33.31 -6.65 -4.42
N VAL A 32 -33.87 -6.67 -5.62
CA VAL A 32 -33.16 -6.24 -6.84
C VAL A 32 -32.72 -4.78 -6.72
N LYS A 33 -33.61 -3.90 -6.23
CA LYS A 33 -33.24 -2.49 -6.02
C LYS A 33 -32.16 -2.30 -4.94
N LEU A 34 -32.12 -3.16 -3.93
CA LEU A 34 -31.07 -3.14 -2.91
C LEU A 34 -29.69 -3.45 -3.52
N PHE A 35 -29.61 -4.38 -4.46
CA PHE A 35 -28.36 -4.67 -5.17
C PHE A 35 -27.83 -3.47 -5.97
N ASP A 36 -28.72 -2.60 -6.48
CA ASP A 36 -28.31 -1.37 -7.19
C ASP A 36 -27.90 -0.26 -6.23
N VAL A 37 -28.46 -0.23 -5.02
CA VAL A 37 -28.25 0.85 -4.04
C VAL A 37 -27.09 0.54 -3.08
N VAL A 38 -26.90 -0.72 -2.74
CA VAL A 38 -25.79 -1.13 -1.83
C VAL A 38 -24.49 -1.13 -2.61
N PRO A 39 -23.54 -0.27 -2.23
CA PRO A 39 -22.26 -0.18 -2.93
C PRO A 39 -21.50 -1.51 -2.87
N GLY A 40 -21.06 -1.98 -4.02
CA GLY A 40 -20.24 -3.17 -4.13
C GLY A 40 -18.85 -2.97 -3.51
N GLY A 41 -18.24 -4.05 -3.02
CA GLY A 41 -16.86 -4.08 -2.55
C GLY A 41 -16.35 -5.52 -2.54
N PHE A 42 -15.04 -5.68 -2.81
CA PHE A 42 -14.47 -7.03 -2.92
C PHE A 42 -14.24 -7.66 -1.55
N ILE A 43 -13.45 -6.98 -0.71
CA ILE A 43 -13.15 -7.43 0.66
C ILE A 43 -13.18 -6.20 1.57
N PRO A 44 -14.09 -6.17 2.56
CA PRO A 44 -14.15 -5.06 3.50
C PRO A 44 -12.88 -5.03 4.36
N GLN A 45 -12.50 -3.84 4.79
CA GLN A 45 -11.42 -3.67 5.76
C GLN A 45 -11.81 -4.34 7.08
N GLN A 46 -10.85 -5.05 7.66
CA GLN A 46 -11.02 -5.79 8.90
C GLN A 46 -10.11 -5.22 9.98
N ASP A 47 -10.59 -5.22 11.20
CA ASP A 47 -9.75 -4.99 12.37
C ASP A 47 -8.89 -6.23 12.63
N LYS A 48 -7.60 -6.14 12.36
CA LYS A 48 -6.61 -7.22 12.52
C LYS A 48 -5.78 -7.08 13.78
N GLN A 49 -6.21 -6.25 14.72
CA GLN A 49 -5.53 -5.97 15.99
C GLN A 49 -4.16 -5.31 15.82
N TYR A 50 -3.89 -4.69 14.68
CA TYR A 50 -2.73 -3.82 14.51
C TYR A 50 -2.96 -2.78 13.41
N LEU A 51 -2.22 -1.69 13.48
CA LEU A 51 -2.15 -0.63 12.48
C LEU A 51 -0.71 -0.47 12.00
N VAL A 52 -0.55 0.14 10.84
CA VAL A 52 0.76 0.48 10.27
C VAL A 52 0.82 1.99 10.13
N ALA A 53 1.75 2.61 10.82
CA ALA A 53 2.06 4.02 10.66
C ALA A 53 3.36 4.16 9.85
N VAL A 54 3.37 5.10 8.91
CA VAL A 54 4.55 5.40 8.10
C VAL A 54 4.95 6.85 8.31
N ALA A 55 6.24 7.07 8.39
CA ALA A 55 6.83 8.41 8.39
C ALA A 55 7.68 8.58 7.13
N GLN A 56 7.50 9.70 6.44
CA GLN A 56 8.31 10.12 5.32
C GLN A 56 8.86 11.51 5.58
N LEU A 57 10.14 11.59 5.84
CA LEU A 57 10.86 12.84 6.03
C LEU A 57 11.23 13.46 4.66
N PRO A 58 11.62 14.73 4.63
CA PRO A 58 12.16 15.37 3.44
C PRO A 58 13.34 14.59 2.84
N ASP A 59 13.57 14.77 1.55
CA ASP A 59 14.67 14.13 0.85
C ASP A 59 16.00 14.52 1.50
N ALA A 60 16.94 13.58 1.53
CA ALA A 60 18.24 13.72 2.21
C ALA A 60 18.19 13.84 3.76
N ALA A 61 17.07 13.61 4.42
CA ALA A 61 17.06 13.51 5.87
C ALA A 61 17.88 12.30 6.33
N SER A 62 18.67 12.49 7.41
CA SER A 62 19.51 11.44 7.96
C SER A 62 18.69 10.39 8.71
N LEU A 63 19.29 9.21 8.88
CA LEU A 63 18.68 8.14 9.67
C LEU A 63 18.42 8.57 11.13
N ASP A 64 19.31 9.37 11.70
CA ASP A 64 19.17 9.85 13.09
C ASP A 64 17.93 10.72 13.25
N ARG A 65 17.68 11.65 12.31
CA ARG A 65 16.43 12.45 12.30
C ARG A 65 15.19 11.57 12.15
N THR A 66 15.27 10.57 11.28
CA THR A 66 14.15 9.61 11.11
C THR A 66 13.92 8.82 12.39
N GLN A 67 14.96 8.43 13.08
CA GLN A 67 14.85 7.74 14.37
C GLN A 67 14.19 8.62 15.43
N GLU A 68 14.52 9.91 15.51
CA GLU A 68 13.89 10.86 16.44
C GLU A 68 12.38 10.98 16.17
N VAL A 69 11.99 11.17 14.91
CA VAL A 69 10.58 11.22 14.51
C VAL A 69 9.85 9.92 14.84
N VAL A 70 10.44 8.78 14.52
CA VAL A 70 9.84 7.47 14.82
C VAL A 70 9.67 7.25 16.33
N GLN A 71 10.63 7.66 17.14
CA GLN A 71 10.52 7.61 18.60
C GLN A 71 9.43 8.56 19.15
N GLU A 72 9.22 9.70 18.51
CA GLU A 72 8.12 10.58 18.88
C GLU A 72 6.77 9.96 18.51
N MET A 73 6.66 9.35 17.34
CA MET A 73 5.46 8.58 16.96
C MET A 73 5.14 7.46 17.96
N GLU A 74 6.14 6.72 18.44
CA GLU A 74 5.96 5.70 19.47
C GLU A 74 5.39 6.28 20.77
N LYS A 75 5.97 7.39 21.24
CA LYS A 75 5.51 8.06 22.47
C LYS A 75 4.07 8.52 22.35
N ILE A 76 3.69 9.09 21.20
CA ILE A 76 2.33 9.52 20.93
C ILE A 76 1.38 8.34 20.83
N ALA A 77 1.78 7.27 20.12
CA ALA A 77 0.94 6.09 19.90
C ALA A 77 0.61 5.37 21.20
N LEU A 78 1.58 5.20 22.08
CA LEU A 78 1.39 4.54 23.40
C LEU A 78 0.46 5.31 24.35
N GLN A 79 0.16 6.59 24.06
CA GLN A 79 -0.81 7.39 24.84
C GLN A 79 -2.25 7.23 24.35
N VAL A 80 -2.47 6.54 23.23
CA VAL A 80 -3.81 6.37 22.65
C VAL A 80 -4.47 5.13 23.25
N PRO A 81 -5.67 5.26 23.87
CA PRO A 81 -6.39 4.12 24.39
C PRO A 81 -6.63 3.04 23.32
N GLY A 82 -6.38 1.79 23.66
CA GLY A 82 -6.51 0.67 22.76
C GLY A 82 -5.23 0.30 21.99
N VAL A 83 -4.16 1.09 22.10
CA VAL A 83 -2.83 0.71 21.65
C VAL A 83 -2.14 -0.11 22.75
N ALA A 84 -1.68 -1.31 22.42
CA ALA A 84 -0.99 -2.19 23.38
C ALA A 84 0.53 -1.97 23.37
N ASN A 85 1.12 -1.92 22.20
CA ASN A 85 2.57 -1.82 22.00
C ASN A 85 2.89 -1.08 20.70
N THR A 86 4.17 -0.81 20.49
CA THR A 86 4.72 -0.34 19.21
C THR A 86 5.95 -1.15 18.82
N VAL A 87 6.16 -1.36 17.55
CA VAL A 87 7.39 -1.94 16.97
C VAL A 87 7.81 -1.07 15.80
N SER A 88 8.96 -0.43 15.92
CA SER A 88 9.41 0.57 14.97
C SER A 88 10.65 0.15 14.19
N PHE A 89 10.72 0.65 12.97
CA PHE A 89 11.80 0.42 12.02
C PHE A 89 12.20 1.74 11.37
N PRO A 90 13.08 2.55 12.01
CA PRO A 90 13.66 3.72 11.36
C PRO A 90 14.56 3.28 10.21
N GLY A 91 14.50 3.99 9.08
CA GLY A 91 15.27 3.65 7.89
C GLY A 91 14.63 2.58 7.00
N LEU A 92 13.39 2.18 7.25
CA LEU A 92 12.64 1.23 6.44
C LEU A 92 11.46 1.91 5.75
N SER A 93 11.40 1.82 4.42
CA SER A 93 10.26 2.29 3.64
C SER A 93 9.17 1.22 3.54
N VAL A 94 7.91 1.59 3.71
CA VAL A 94 6.75 0.70 3.50
C VAL A 94 6.65 0.24 2.05
N ASN A 95 7.19 1.02 1.11
CA ASN A 95 7.18 0.66 -0.29
C ASN A 95 8.30 -0.34 -0.61
N GLY A 96 7.90 -1.58 -0.83
CA GLY A 96 8.79 -2.71 -1.11
C GLY A 96 9.69 -3.12 0.05
N PHE A 97 9.47 -2.61 1.27
CA PHE A 97 10.31 -2.87 2.46
C PHE A 97 11.80 -2.67 2.20
N THR A 98 12.12 -1.57 1.51
CA THR A 98 13.49 -1.20 1.15
C THR A 98 14.10 -0.24 2.16
N ASN A 99 15.42 -0.28 2.31
CA ASN A 99 16.14 0.65 3.16
C ASN A 99 16.09 2.06 2.57
N SER A 100 15.67 3.03 3.38
CA SER A 100 15.58 4.44 3.01
C SER A 100 15.79 5.29 4.27
N PRO A 101 16.89 6.03 4.40
CA PRO A 101 17.23 6.73 5.63
C PRO A 101 16.18 7.75 6.06
N ASN A 102 15.41 8.33 5.14
CA ASN A 102 14.36 9.30 5.39
C ASN A 102 12.96 8.70 5.52
N SER A 103 12.84 7.38 5.70
CA SER A 103 11.56 6.69 5.88
C SER A 103 11.54 5.87 7.16
N GLY A 104 10.39 5.74 7.79
CA GLY A 104 10.21 4.89 8.97
C GLY A 104 8.84 4.22 8.99
N ILE A 105 8.78 3.04 9.60
CA ILE A 105 7.54 2.30 9.80
C ILE A 105 7.37 2.04 11.29
N VAL A 106 6.16 2.24 11.79
CA VAL A 106 5.76 1.85 13.14
C VAL A 106 4.55 0.92 13.05
N PHE A 107 4.75 -0.34 13.39
CA PHE A 107 3.64 -1.25 13.63
C PHE A 107 3.08 -0.99 15.01
N THR A 108 1.77 -0.85 15.09
CA THR A 108 1.06 -0.51 16.32
C THR A 108 0.05 -1.63 16.64
N PRO A 109 0.48 -2.70 17.35
CA PRO A 109 -0.42 -3.71 17.89
C PRO A 109 -1.45 -3.07 18.80
N LEU A 110 -2.71 -3.49 18.64
CA LEU A 110 -3.84 -3.02 19.43
C LEU A 110 -4.17 -4.03 20.53
N ALA A 111 -4.79 -3.56 21.61
CA ALA A 111 -5.29 -4.40 22.66
C ALA A 111 -6.30 -5.44 22.14
N PRO A 112 -6.49 -6.59 22.82
CA PRO A 112 -7.46 -7.60 22.44
C PRO A 112 -8.89 -7.03 22.30
N PHE A 113 -9.74 -7.67 21.51
CA PHE A 113 -11.11 -7.22 21.26
C PHE A 113 -11.93 -7.12 22.55
N GLU A 114 -11.66 -7.98 23.52
CA GLU A 114 -12.32 -8.00 24.83
C GLU A 114 -12.11 -6.71 25.61
N GLU A 115 -10.96 -6.06 25.41
CA GLU A 115 -10.59 -4.79 26.06
C GLU A 115 -10.97 -3.55 25.23
N ARG A 116 -11.38 -3.75 23.96
CA ARG A 116 -11.70 -2.69 23.00
C ARG A 116 -13.16 -2.75 22.51
N GLN A 117 -14.10 -2.96 23.40
CA GLN A 117 -15.54 -3.07 23.05
C GLN A 117 -16.20 -1.72 22.73
N ASP A 118 -15.60 -0.60 23.16
CA ASP A 118 -16.06 0.72 22.82
C ASP A 118 -15.81 1.02 21.33
N PRO A 119 -16.81 1.51 20.57
CA PRO A 119 -16.63 1.90 19.16
C PRO A 119 -15.50 2.92 18.92
N SER A 120 -15.20 3.76 19.90
CA SER A 120 -14.08 4.73 19.83
C SER A 120 -12.70 4.05 19.86
N MET A 121 -12.63 2.79 20.28
CA MET A 121 -11.43 1.94 20.31
C MET A 121 -11.39 0.93 19.16
N SER A 122 -12.25 1.03 18.15
CA SER A 122 -12.10 0.28 16.91
C SER A 122 -10.81 0.65 16.18
N ALA A 123 -10.22 -0.26 15.39
CA ALA A 123 -8.97 0.03 14.66
C ALA A 123 -9.08 1.28 13.80
N MET A 124 -10.22 1.51 13.14
CA MET A 124 -10.45 2.71 12.33
C MET A 124 -10.52 3.99 13.16
N ALA A 125 -11.16 3.94 14.33
CA ALA A 125 -11.22 5.09 15.23
C ALA A 125 -9.84 5.41 15.84
N ILE A 126 -9.07 4.38 16.21
CA ILE A 126 -7.69 4.55 16.69
C ILE A 126 -6.80 5.12 15.57
N ALA A 127 -6.92 4.61 14.33
CA ALA A 127 -6.18 5.15 13.19
C ALA A 127 -6.48 6.65 12.96
N ALA A 128 -7.75 7.05 13.05
CA ALA A 128 -8.14 8.45 12.93
C ALA A 128 -7.56 9.31 14.07
N GLN A 129 -7.60 8.85 15.32
CA GLN A 129 -7.00 9.53 16.47
C GLN A 129 -5.48 9.66 16.32
N LEU A 130 -4.80 8.59 15.87
CA LEU A 130 -3.36 8.62 15.63
C LEU A 130 -3.00 9.59 14.52
N ASN A 131 -3.72 9.59 13.38
CA ASN A 131 -3.49 10.55 12.29
C ASN A 131 -3.65 12.00 12.79
N GLN A 132 -4.67 12.28 13.61
CA GLN A 132 -4.89 13.61 14.20
C GLN A 132 -3.74 14.01 15.14
N LYS A 133 -3.26 13.08 15.98
CA LYS A 133 -2.17 13.37 16.91
C LYS A 133 -0.83 13.51 16.19
N PHE A 134 -0.56 12.67 15.19
CA PHE A 134 0.65 12.77 14.39
C PHE A 134 0.74 14.00 13.50
N ALA A 135 -0.39 14.69 13.26
CA ALA A 135 -0.39 15.98 12.58
C ALA A 135 0.39 17.08 13.34
N SER A 136 0.77 16.84 14.61
CA SER A 136 1.69 17.73 15.35
C SER A 136 3.16 17.52 15.02
N ILE A 137 3.50 16.48 14.26
CA ILE A 137 4.88 16.20 13.82
C ILE A 137 5.13 16.95 12.53
N ASP A 138 5.78 18.12 12.63
CA ASP A 138 6.02 18.99 11.47
C ASP A 138 7.18 18.53 10.60
N GLU A 139 8.07 17.66 11.10
CA GLU A 139 9.30 17.23 10.43
C GLU A 139 9.08 16.15 9.38
N ALA A 140 7.93 15.48 9.38
CA ALA A 140 7.65 14.35 8.49
C ALA A 140 6.18 14.33 8.06
N PHE A 141 5.93 13.84 6.86
CA PHE A 141 4.60 13.35 6.52
C PHE A 141 4.38 12.03 7.26
N VAL A 142 3.37 11.99 8.13
CA VAL A 142 3.02 10.78 8.88
C VAL A 142 1.59 10.36 8.52
N ALA A 143 1.40 9.09 8.24
CA ALA A 143 0.07 8.53 7.95
C ALA A 143 -0.10 7.15 8.58
N VAL A 144 -1.30 6.86 9.06
CA VAL A 144 -1.68 5.60 9.70
C VAL A 144 -2.71 4.89 8.85
N PHE A 145 -2.44 3.63 8.55
CA PHE A 145 -3.31 2.80 7.71
C PHE A 145 -3.64 1.48 8.44
N PRO A 146 -4.83 0.92 8.21
CA PRO A 146 -5.06 -0.48 8.54
C PRO A 146 -4.19 -1.38 7.65
N PRO A 147 -3.84 -2.59 8.11
CA PRO A 147 -3.15 -3.55 7.26
C PRO A 147 -4.03 -4.02 6.10
N PRO A 148 -3.43 -4.60 5.04
CA PRO A 148 -4.20 -5.12 3.92
C PRO A 148 -5.14 -6.25 4.38
N PRO A 149 -6.33 -6.39 3.76
CA PRO A 149 -7.29 -7.40 4.15
C PRO A 149 -6.80 -8.83 3.92
N ILE A 150 -5.94 -9.04 2.94
CA ILE A 150 -5.27 -10.32 2.67
C ILE A 150 -3.76 -10.11 2.81
N GLN A 151 -3.14 -10.90 3.68
CA GLN A 151 -1.70 -10.86 3.87
C GLN A 151 -0.98 -11.33 2.59
N GLY A 152 0.00 -10.55 2.13
CA GLY A 152 0.73 -10.81 0.87
C GLY A 152 0.09 -10.18 -0.37
N LEU A 153 -1.14 -9.67 -0.28
CA LEU A 153 -1.76 -8.88 -1.34
C LEU A 153 -1.82 -7.39 -0.96
N GLY A 154 -0.66 -6.78 -0.87
CA GLY A 154 -0.51 -5.37 -0.55
C GLY A 154 0.30 -5.09 0.70
N THR A 155 0.70 -3.83 0.88
CA THR A 155 1.46 -3.34 2.03
C THR A 155 0.57 -2.55 3.00
N THR A 156 -0.49 -1.91 2.50
CA THR A 156 -1.45 -1.11 3.26
C THR A 156 -2.87 -1.46 2.85
N GLY A 157 -3.86 -1.15 3.70
CA GLY A 157 -5.27 -1.21 3.30
C GLY A 157 -5.62 -0.10 2.31
N GLY A 158 -6.61 -0.35 1.46
CA GLY A 158 -7.02 0.57 0.41
C GLY A 158 -6.74 0.01 -1.00
N PHE A 159 -6.46 0.88 -1.93
CA PHE A 159 -6.09 0.53 -3.30
C PHE A 159 -4.69 0.99 -3.65
N LYS A 160 -4.08 0.31 -4.61
CA LYS A 160 -2.80 0.69 -5.21
C LYS A 160 -2.83 0.48 -6.70
N LEU A 161 -2.33 1.44 -7.44
CA LEU A 161 -2.12 1.37 -8.87
C LEU A 161 -0.72 1.83 -9.25
N GLN A 162 -0.27 1.43 -10.42
CA GLN A 162 0.99 1.84 -11.03
C GLN A 162 0.71 2.76 -12.21
N ILE A 163 1.27 3.96 -12.20
CA ILE A 163 1.28 4.85 -13.36
C ILE A 163 2.56 4.56 -14.11
N GLU A 164 2.45 4.19 -15.38
CA GLU A 164 3.54 3.65 -16.20
C GLU A 164 3.90 4.58 -17.34
N ASP A 165 5.18 4.83 -17.54
CA ASP A 165 5.68 5.51 -18.73
C ASP A 165 5.97 4.50 -19.84
N ARG A 166 4.96 4.22 -20.68
CA ARG A 166 5.07 3.29 -21.79
C ARG A 166 5.66 3.92 -23.05
N ALA A 167 5.75 5.24 -23.11
CA ALA A 167 6.28 5.97 -24.25
C ALA A 167 7.70 6.51 -24.04
N ASN A 168 8.34 6.17 -22.89
CA ASN A 168 9.67 6.65 -22.51
C ASN A 168 9.79 8.18 -22.52
N LYS A 169 8.81 8.85 -21.90
CA LYS A 169 8.75 10.31 -21.77
C LYS A 169 9.66 10.85 -20.67
N GLY A 170 10.13 9.98 -19.80
CA GLY A 170 11.05 10.28 -18.71
C GLY A 170 10.37 10.56 -17.37
N PHE A 171 11.20 10.60 -16.32
CA PHE A 171 10.74 10.66 -14.93
C PHE A 171 10.00 11.97 -14.59
N GLU A 172 10.34 13.08 -15.22
CA GLU A 172 9.61 14.36 -15.03
C GLU A 172 8.17 14.26 -15.50
N ALA A 173 7.95 13.69 -16.71
CA ALA A 173 6.60 13.52 -17.25
C ALA A 173 5.77 12.58 -16.38
N LEU A 174 6.38 11.50 -15.88
CA LEU A 174 5.76 10.54 -14.96
C LEU A 174 5.39 11.22 -13.63
N PHE A 175 6.32 11.97 -13.04
CA PHE A 175 6.10 12.70 -11.79
C PHE A 175 5.01 13.76 -11.92
N ASN A 176 5.04 14.56 -12.99
CA ASN A 176 4.04 15.60 -13.22
C ASN A 176 2.63 14.99 -13.40
N SER A 177 2.53 13.87 -14.11
CA SER A 177 1.28 13.14 -14.28
C SER A 177 0.74 12.60 -12.95
N LEU A 178 1.61 12.03 -12.13
CA LEU A 178 1.29 11.57 -10.78
C LEU A 178 0.79 12.72 -9.90
N GLN A 179 1.51 13.85 -9.87
CA GLN A 179 1.13 15.01 -9.05
C GLN A 179 -0.19 15.63 -9.51
N ALA A 180 -0.43 15.74 -10.80
CA ALA A 180 -1.70 16.21 -11.37
C ALA A 180 -2.86 15.30 -10.95
N THR A 181 -2.64 13.98 -10.99
CA THR A 181 -3.63 12.99 -10.54
C THR A 181 -3.91 13.12 -9.04
N ILE A 182 -2.88 13.20 -8.19
CA ILE A 182 -3.06 13.37 -6.74
C ILE A 182 -3.80 14.67 -6.43
N ALA A 183 -3.40 15.79 -7.02
CA ALA A 183 -4.01 17.09 -6.77
C ALA A 183 -5.51 17.12 -7.12
N LYS A 184 -5.90 16.44 -8.20
CA LYS A 184 -7.29 16.32 -8.61
C LYS A 184 -8.05 15.33 -7.74
N ALA A 185 -7.44 14.20 -7.42
CA ALA A 185 -8.05 13.16 -6.60
C ALA A 185 -8.29 13.57 -5.15
N GLN A 186 -7.48 14.48 -4.60
CA GLN A 186 -7.71 15.07 -3.28
C GLN A 186 -8.99 15.91 -3.18
N GLN A 187 -9.56 16.33 -4.31
CA GLN A 187 -10.81 17.09 -4.37
C GLN A 187 -12.04 16.18 -4.48
N ASP A 188 -11.86 14.90 -4.72
CA ASP A 188 -12.96 13.95 -4.83
C ASP A 188 -13.38 13.43 -3.46
N PRO A 189 -14.68 13.54 -3.08
CA PRO A 189 -15.15 13.11 -1.76
C PRO A 189 -15.10 11.60 -1.52
N ALA A 190 -14.94 10.79 -2.58
CA ALA A 190 -14.84 9.34 -2.47
C ALA A 190 -13.43 8.84 -2.11
N LEU A 191 -12.42 9.71 -2.17
CA LEU A 191 -11.01 9.35 -2.07
C LEU A 191 -10.35 10.03 -0.86
N ILE A 192 -9.55 9.26 -0.11
CA ILE A 192 -8.72 9.78 0.99
C ILE A 192 -7.35 9.09 1.03
N GLY A 193 -6.41 9.70 1.74
CA GLY A 193 -5.10 9.09 2.02
C GLY A 193 -4.26 8.85 0.78
N LEU A 194 -4.40 9.70 -0.24
CA LEU A 194 -3.64 9.61 -1.47
C LEU A 194 -2.18 9.96 -1.23
N TYR A 195 -1.28 9.04 -1.55
CA TYR A 195 0.16 9.27 -1.45
C TYR A 195 0.94 8.42 -2.44
N SER A 196 2.15 8.87 -2.74
CA SER A 196 3.16 8.14 -3.50
C SER A 196 4.53 8.34 -2.87
N SER A 197 5.38 7.32 -2.92
CA SER A 197 6.79 7.44 -2.54
C SER A 197 7.70 7.81 -3.71
N PHE A 198 7.16 7.95 -4.92
CA PHE A 198 7.94 8.31 -6.11
C PHE A 198 8.44 9.75 -6.03
N ARG A 199 9.77 9.93 -6.07
CA ARG A 199 10.46 11.22 -5.97
C ARG A 199 11.57 11.28 -7.00
N ILE A 200 11.78 12.48 -7.57
CA ILE A 200 12.75 12.70 -8.64
C ILE A 200 13.77 13.82 -8.34
N GLN A 201 13.58 14.51 -7.22
CA GLN A 201 14.45 15.64 -6.83
C GLN A 201 15.30 15.33 -5.61
N VAL A 202 15.70 14.06 -5.47
CA VAL A 202 16.57 13.67 -4.36
C VAL A 202 17.98 14.18 -4.62
N PRO A 203 18.60 14.90 -3.67
CA PRO A 203 19.98 15.33 -3.80
C PRO A 203 20.93 14.14 -3.99
N GLN A 204 21.73 14.19 -5.01
CA GLN A 204 22.71 13.17 -5.39
C GLN A 204 24.06 13.82 -5.70
N MET A 205 25.11 13.01 -5.70
CA MET A 205 26.43 13.41 -6.15
C MET A 205 26.74 12.65 -7.44
N ASP A 206 26.98 13.40 -8.51
CA ASP A 206 27.49 12.84 -9.76
C ASP A 206 29.01 12.80 -9.70
N ILE A 207 29.58 11.63 -9.97
CA ILE A 207 31.04 11.40 -9.94
C ILE A 207 31.49 11.08 -11.36
N ASP A 208 32.16 12.05 -11.98
CA ASP A 208 32.77 11.86 -13.29
C ASP A 208 34.26 11.48 -13.13
N ILE A 209 34.64 10.37 -13.76
CA ILE A 209 36.00 9.82 -13.67
C ILE A 209 36.73 10.08 -14.98
N ASP A 210 37.81 10.87 -14.88
CA ASP A 210 38.77 11.05 -15.98
C ASP A 210 39.58 9.75 -16.18
N ARG A 211 39.13 8.94 -17.12
CA ARG A 211 39.71 7.62 -17.40
C ARG A 211 41.10 7.73 -18.03
N GLU A 212 41.40 8.86 -18.76
CA GLU A 212 42.71 9.09 -19.35
C GLU A 212 43.73 9.42 -18.26
N GLN A 213 43.39 10.31 -17.34
CA GLN A 213 44.22 10.62 -16.18
C GLN A 213 44.43 9.40 -15.27
N ALA A 214 43.40 8.61 -15.04
CA ALA A 214 43.56 7.37 -14.25
C ALA A 214 44.56 6.41 -14.92
N LEU A 215 44.49 6.27 -16.26
CA LEU A 215 45.41 5.44 -17.00
C LEU A 215 46.87 5.98 -16.96
N ILE A 216 47.04 7.31 -17.11
CA ILE A 216 48.36 7.98 -17.07
C ILE A 216 49.01 7.81 -15.69
N GLN A 217 48.21 7.94 -14.61
CA GLN A 217 48.69 7.76 -13.24
C GLN A 217 48.82 6.29 -12.83
N GLY A 218 48.48 5.38 -13.72
CA GLY A 218 48.53 3.95 -13.46
C GLY A 218 47.51 3.46 -12.42
N ILE A 219 46.38 4.15 -12.30
CA ILE A 219 45.29 3.79 -11.36
C ILE A 219 44.32 2.86 -12.08
N PRO A 220 44.14 1.64 -11.61
CA PRO A 220 43.09 0.73 -12.13
C PRO A 220 41.70 1.31 -11.79
N LEU A 221 40.76 1.29 -12.74
CA LEU A 221 39.39 1.80 -12.51
C LEU A 221 38.63 1.00 -11.47
N ASP A 222 38.86 -0.29 -11.38
CA ASP A 222 38.31 -1.16 -10.35
C ASP A 222 38.72 -0.73 -8.92
N GLU A 223 39.96 -0.26 -8.73
CA GLU A 223 40.37 0.28 -7.46
C GLU A 223 39.64 1.59 -7.10
N VAL A 224 39.34 2.44 -8.09
CA VAL A 224 38.51 3.65 -7.90
C VAL A 224 37.11 3.27 -7.47
N PHE A 225 36.45 2.37 -8.21
CA PHE A 225 35.11 1.91 -7.85
C PHE A 225 35.07 1.20 -6.50
N ASN A 226 36.02 0.34 -6.22
CA ASN A 226 36.12 -0.35 -4.92
C ASN A 226 36.30 0.63 -3.78
N ALA A 227 37.16 1.66 -3.94
CA ALA A 227 37.34 2.67 -2.92
C ALA A 227 36.02 3.45 -2.65
N LEU A 228 35.34 3.93 -3.70
CA LEU A 228 34.07 4.62 -3.57
C LEU A 228 33.02 3.72 -2.90
N GLN A 229 32.93 2.45 -3.32
CA GLN A 229 32.01 1.49 -2.73
C GLN A 229 32.30 1.26 -1.25
N VAL A 230 33.53 0.95 -0.88
CA VAL A 230 33.88 0.61 0.50
C VAL A 230 33.74 1.81 1.43
N TYR A 231 34.28 2.97 1.00
CA TYR A 231 34.28 4.15 1.87
C TYR A 231 32.90 4.82 1.99
N LEU A 232 32.13 4.89 0.90
CA LEU A 232 30.83 5.58 0.87
C LEU A 232 29.65 4.62 1.05
N GLY A 233 29.66 3.48 0.32
CA GLY A 233 28.53 2.55 0.25
C GLY A 233 28.58 1.41 1.28
N SER A 234 29.71 1.23 1.95
CA SER A 234 30.04 0.07 2.79
C SER A 234 30.37 -1.21 2.02
N MET A 235 31.13 -2.06 2.67
CA MET A 235 31.45 -3.41 2.21
C MET A 235 31.14 -4.43 3.32
N TYR A 236 30.32 -5.40 2.99
CA TYR A 236 30.14 -6.56 3.84
C TYR A 236 31.43 -7.40 3.83
N VAL A 237 31.99 -7.61 5.04
CA VAL A 237 33.25 -8.33 5.22
C VAL A 237 33.01 -9.78 5.63
N ASN A 238 32.20 -10.00 6.67
CA ASN A 238 31.89 -11.31 7.23
C ASN A 238 30.78 -11.24 8.28
N ASP A 239 30.37 -12.41 8.77
CA ASP A 239 29.47 -12.54 9.92
C ASP A 239 30.21 -13.07 11.15
N PHE A 240 29.69 -12.74 12.35
CA PHE A 240 30.07 -13.40 13.59
C PHE A 240 28.85 -13.71 14.45
N ASN A 241 28.95 -14.78 15.24
CA ASN A 241 27.89 -15.18 16.16
C ASN A 241 28.21 -14.72 17.58
N LEU A 242 27.28 -13.98 18.19
CA LEU A 242 27.39 -13.54 19.56
C LEU A 242 26.01 -13.54 20.24
N PHE A 243 25.92 -14.03 21.47
CA PHE A 243 24.67 -14.12 22.24
C PHE A 243 23.50 -14.81 21.51
N GLY A 244 23.80 -15.85 20.72
CA GLY A 244 22.77 -16.59 19.95
C GLY A 244 22.21 -15.85 18.73
N ARG A 245 22.84 -14.76 18.30
CA ARG A 245 22.52 -13.99 17.10
C ARG A 245 23.71 -13.93 16.16
N THR A 246 23.43 -13.83 14.87
CA THR A 246 24.42 -13.56 13.83
C THR A 246 24.48 -12.06 13.57
N TYR A 247 25.66 -11.48 13.63
CA TYR A 247 25.93 -10.07 13.35
C TYR A 247 26.80 -9.95 12.12
N GLN A 248 26.49 -8.96 11.28
CA GLN A 248 27.28 -8.64 10.10
C GLN A 248 28.41 -7.66 10.46
N VAL A 249 29.58 -7.89 9.88
CA VAL A 249 30.70 -6.95 9.91
C VAL A 249 30.71 -6.18 8.61
N ASN A 250 30.40 -4.90 8.66
CA ASN A 250 30.45 -4.01 7.51
C ASN A 250 31.58 -2.98 7.71
N ALA A 251 32.42 -2.81 6.69
CA ALA A 251 33.46 -1.78 6.66
C ALA A 251 32.97 -0.55 5.89
N GLN A 252 33.13 0.63 6.47
CA GLN A 252 32.75 1.91 5.85
C GLN A 252 33.67 3.01 6.42
N ALA A 253 33.84 4.12 5.70
CA ALA A 253 34.48 5.29 6.29
C ALA A 253 33.65 5.85 7.43
N ASP A 254 34.33 6.37 8.46
CA ASP A 254 33.64 7.07 9.55
C ASP A 254 32.92 8.33 9.03
N ALA A 255 31.88 8.76 9.73
CA ALA A 255 31.02 9.86 9.31
C ALA A 255 31.82 11.13 8.95
N ASP A 256 32.82 11.47 9.75
CA ASP A 256 33.67 12.65 9.55
C ASP A 256 34.42 12.66 8.21
N TYR A 257 34.59 11.52 7.56
CA TYR A 257 35.30 11.38 6.28
C TYR A 257 34.38 11.25 5.07
N ARG A 258 33.06 11.39 5.22
CA ARG A 258 32.06 11.25 4.15
C ARG A 258 30.90 12.24 4.23
N GLN A 259 31.05 13.31 5.05
CA GLN A 259 30.01 14.33 5.20
C GLN A 259 30.04 15.37 4.09
N ASP A 260 31.22 15.69 3.57
CA ASP A 260 31.43 16.70 2.53
C ASP A 260 31.91 16.07 1.22
N PRO A 261 31.46 16.59 0.06
CA PRO A 261 31.94 16.15 -1.24
C PRO A 261 33.48 16.27 -1.39
N GLU A 262 34.09 17.28 -0.78
CA GLU A 262 35.54 17.49 -0.81
C GLU A 262 36.31 16.34 -0.13
N GLN A 263 35.70 15.67 0.85
CA GLN A 263 36.33 14.52 1.51
C GLN A 263 36.43 13.31 0.58
N ILE A 264 35.51 13.17 -0.38
CA ILE A 264 35.58 12.13 -1.41
C ILE A 264 36.86 12.31 -2.25
N LEU A 265 37.21 13.56 -2.58
CA LEU A 265 38.41 13.88 -3.36
C LEU A 265 39.70 13.53 -2.61
N ASN A 266 39.66 13.52 -1.29
CA ASN A 266 40.81 13.21 -0.43
C ASN A 266 41.00 11.70 -0.19
N LEU A 267 40.02 10.86 -0.53
CA LEU A 267 40.15 9.41 -0.48
C LEU A 267 41.29 8.97 -1.39
N LYS A 268 42.03 7.95 -0.99
CA LYS A 268 43.23 7.50 -1.70
C LYS A 268 43.05 6.11 -2.26
N VAL A 269 43.54 5.91 -3.47
CA VAL A 269 43.62 4.61 -4.15
C VAL A 269 45.05 4.26 -4.47
N ARG A 270 45.36 2.98 -4.59
CA ARG A 270 46.71 2.50 -4.90
C ARG A 270 46.90 2.39 -6.41
N ASN A 271 47.98 3.03 -6.93
CA ASN A 271 48.37 2.85 -8.31
C ASN A 271 49.18 1.56 -8.51
N ARG A 272 49.47 1.20 -9.77
CA ARG A 272 50.26 0.01 -10.11
C ARG A 272 51.66 0.01 -9.55
N MET A 273 52.24 1.16 -9.17
CA MET A 273 53.56 1.31 -8.55
C MET A 273 53.51 1.14 -7.03
N GLY A 274 52.32 1.01 -6.46
CA GLY A 274 52.09 0.87 -5.01
C GLY A 274 51.94 2.20 -4.27
N GLU A 275 51.90 3.33 -4.96
CA GLU A 275 51.75 4.66 -4.37
C GLU A 275 50.28 4.98 -4.12
N MET A 276 50.02 5.74 -3.06
CA MET A 276 48.67 6.19 -2.70
C MET A 276 48.37 7.54 -3.35
N VAL A 277 47.44 7.54 -4.31
CA VAL A 277 47.02 8.70 -5.08
C VAL A 277 45.63 9.17 -4.64
N PRO A 278 45.42 10.49 -4.39
CA PRO A 278 44.10 11.00 -4.02
C PRO A 278 43.12 10.92 -5.21
N LEU A 279 41.86 10.56 -4.95
CA LEU A 279 40.83 10.44 -5.99
C LEU A 279 40.57 11.76 -6.73
N GLY A 280 40.71 12.90 -6.07
CA GLY A 280 40.54 14.21 -6.69
C GLY A 280 41.53 14.51 -7.85
N SER A 281 42.58 13.69 -8.07
CA SER A 281 43.44 13.79 -9.25
C SER A 281 42.84 13.12 -10.49
N VAL A 282 41.79 12.28 -10.34
CA VAL A 282 41.21 11.47 -11.43
C VAL A 282 39.71 11.53 -11.49
N LEU A 283 39.05 12.23 -10.55
CA LEU A 283 37.58 12.39 -10.59
C LEU A 283 37.15 13.79 -10.14
N THR A 284 35.95 14.16 -10.57
CA THR A 284 35.23 15.34 -10.11
C THR A 284 33.91 14.95 -9.49
N VAL A 285 33.49 15.69 -8.47
CA VAL A 285 32.22 15.46 -7.78
C VAL A 285 31.36 16.71 -7.95
N THR A 286 30.15 16.54 -8.50
CA THR A 286 29.21 17.64 -8.71
C THR A 286 27.86 17.32 -8.08
N PRO A 287 27.26 18.27 -7.36
CA PRO A 287 25.88 18.09 -6.85
C PRO A 287 24.90 18.00 -8.02
N THR A 288 23.99 17.05 -7.93
CA THR A 288 22.89 16.87 -8.88
C THR A 288 21.61 16.48 -8.15
N THR A 289 20.53 16.29 -8.88
CA THR A 289 19.28 15.71 -8.37
C THR A 289 18.83 14.59 -9.27
N GLY A 290 18.22 13.59 -8.68
CA GLY A 290 17.72 12.44 -9.44
C GLY A 290 16.61 11.69 -8.70
N PRO A 291 16.07 10.63 -9.31
CA PRO A 291 15.09 9.79 -8.66
C PRO A 291 15.71 9.04 -7.47
N ASP A 292 14.97 8.95 -6.37
CA ASP A 292 15.37 8.11 -5.21
C ASP A 292 15.50 6.66 -5.64
N ARG A 293 14.49 6.18 -6.32
CA ARG A 293 14.41 4.82 -6.88
C ARG A 293 13.68 4.82 -8.20
N VAL A 294 14.14 4.00 -9.10
CA VAL A 294 13.47 3.73 -10.37
C VAL A 294 12.82 2.36 -10.28
N MET A 295 11.51 2.36 -10.08
CA MET A 295 10.72 1.14 -10.08
C MET A 295 10.26 0.82 -11.50
N HIS A 296 10.23 -0.47 -11.83
CA HIS A 296 9.65 -0.96 -13.07
C HIS A 296 8.52 -1.93 -12.74
N TYR A 297 7.40 -1.77 -13.41
CA TYR A 297 6.29 -2.69 -13.38
C TYR A 297 5.99 -3.16 -14.80
N ASN A 298 5.91 -4.47 -14.99
CA ASN A 298 5.78 -5.08 -16.34
C ASN A 298 6.83 -4.58 -17.37
N GLY A 299 8.02 -4.16 -16.90
CA GLY A 299 9.11 -3.67 -17.74
C GLY A 299 9.10 -2.16 -18.01
N TYR A 300 8.08 -1.43 -17.56
CA TYR A 300 7.97 0.02 -17.73
C TYR A 300 8.38 0.77 -16.47
N PRO A 301 9.07 1.93 -16.59
CA PRO A 301 9.27 2.83 -15.46
C PRO A 301 7.92 3.25 -14.88
N THR A 302 7.78 3.18 -13.56
CA THR A 302 6.50 3.36 -12.90
C THR A 302 6.58 4.19 -11.63
N ALA A 303 5.47 4.86 -11.33
CA ALA A 303 5.21 5.52 -10.06
C ALA A 303 3.94 4.94 -9.44
N GLU A 304 4.04 4.45 -8.21
CA GLU A 304 2.86 3.95 -7.51
C GLU A 304 1.99 5.10 -6.97
N LEU A 305 0.69 4.89 -7.01
CA LEU A 305 -0.30 5.71 -6.33
C LEU A 305 -1.10 4.84 -5.38
N ASN A 306 -1.09 5.21 -4.11
CA ASN A 306 -1.86 4.56 -3.05
C ASN A 306 -3.00 5.47 -2.62
N GLY A 307 -4.10 4.87 -2.17
CA GLY A 307 -5.25 5.61 -1.66
C GLY A 307 -6.26 4.68 -1.01
N SER A 308 -7.27 5.27 -0.40
CA SER A 308 -8.36 4.53 0.27
C SER A 308 -9.72 5.14 -0.05
N PRO A 309 -10.80 4.35 -0.05
CA PRO A 309 -12.14 4.89 -0.09
C PRO A 309 -12.39 5.75 1.16
N ALA A 310 -13.05 6.89 0.96
CA ALA A 310 -13.49 7.75 2.06
C ALA A 310 -14.59 7.06 2.90
N PRO A 311 -14.76 7.41 4.19
CA PRO A 311 -15.84 6.88 5.01
C PRO A 311 -17.21 7.05 4.32
N GLY A 312 -17.96 5.94 4.22
CA GLY A 312 -19.26 5.89 3.53
C GLY A 312 -19.21 5.58 2.03
N TYR A 313 -18.01 5.47 1.46
CA TYR A 313 -17.82 5.04 0.09
C TYR A 313 -17.26 3.61 0.02
N SER A 314 -17.60 2.87 -1.03
CA SER A 314 -17.09 1.53 -1.27
C SER A 314 -15.80 1.54 -2.08
N SER A 315 -15.10 0.38 -2.11
CA SER A 315 -13.93 0.18 -2.96
C SER A 315 -14.24 0.38 -4.44
N ASP A 316 -15.42 -0.05 -4.91
CA ASP A 316 -15.83 0.15 -6.30
C ASP A 316 -16.04 1.64 -6.65
N GLN A 317 -16.65 2.39 -5.74
CA GLN A 317 -16.85 3.84 -5.93
C GLN A 317 -15.51 4.58 -5.98
N ALA A 318 -14.58 4.24 -5.08
CA ALA A 318 -13.23 4.80 -5.09
C ALA A 318 -12.45 4.43 -6.35
N GLN A 319 -12.58 3.17 -6.83
CA GLN A 319 -11.97 2.70 -8.07
C GLN A 319 -12.47 3.52 -9.27
N HIS A 320 -13.78 3.65 -9.45
CA HIS A 320 -14.35 4.42 -10.55
C HIS A 320 -14.00 5.91 -10.48
N ALA A 321 -13.96 6.50 -9.27
CA ALA A 321 -13.56 7.88 -9.09
C ALA A 321 -12.11 8.12 -9.55
N ILE A 322 -11.17 7.29 -9.12
CA ILE A 322 -9.77 7.46 -9.53
C ILE A 322 -9.55 7.14 -11.02
N GLU A 323 -10.25 6.15 -11.59
CA GLU A 323 -10.19 5.84 -13.02
C GLU A 323 -10.67 7.03 -13.88
N ALA A 324 -11.75 7.69 -13.48
CA ALA A 324 -12.23 8.89 -14.16
C ALA A 324 -11.21 10.03 -14.12
N ILE A 325 -10.54 10.21 -12.96
CA ILE A 325 -9.50 11.22 -12.79
C ILE A 325 -8.25 10.90 -13.64
N LEU A 326 -7.83 9.64 -13.67
CA LEU A 326 -6.70 9.19 -14.47
C LEU A 326 -6.94 9.39 -15.97
N ALA A 327 -8.18 9.11 -16.45
CA ALA A 327 -8.55 9.35 -17.83
C ALA A 327 -8.42 10.83 -18.26
N GLU A 328 -8.53 11.78 -17.33
CA GLU A 328 -8.40 13.21 -17.59
C GLU A 328 -6.97 13.75 -17.35
N THR A 329 -6.18 13.12 -16.49
CA THR A 329 -4.89 13.65 -16.03
C THR A 329 -3.70 12.99 -16.73
N LEU A 330 -3.85 11.76 -17.22
CA LEU A 330 -2.75 11.06 -17.88
C LEU A 330 -2.62 11.48 -19.36
N PRO A 331 -1.44 11.95 -19.78
CA PRO A 331 -1.18 12.27 -21.19
C PRO A 331 -0.93 10.98 -21.99
N ASN A 332 -1.16 11.04 -23.33
CA ASN A 332 -0.91 9.90 -24.21
C ASN A 332 0.48 9.28 -23.97
N GLY A 333 0.53 7.94 -23.79
CA GLY A 333 1.76 7.18 -23.57
C GLY A 333 2.17 7.06 -22.11
N ILE A 334 1.44 7.69 -21.18
CA ILE A 334 1.45 7.36 -19.77
C ILE A 334 0.13 6.66 -19.47
N GLU A 335 0.20 5.45 -18.95
CA GLU A 335 -0.96 4.60 -18.68
C GLU A 335 -0.94 4.18 -17.20
N PHE A 336 -1.93 3.42 -16.79
CA PHE A 336 -1.95 2.88 -15.44
C PHE A 336 -2.37 1.42 -15.43
N GLU A 337 -1.91 0.69 -14.43
CA GLU A 337 -2.36 -0.68 -14.15
C GLU A 337 -2.73 -0.82 -12.67
N TRP A 338 -3.79 -1.58 -12.43
CA TRP A 338 -4.17 -1.97 -11.08
C TRP A 338 -3.26 -3.06 -10.53
N THR A 339 -2.99 -2.99 -9.23
CA THR A 339 -2.19 -4.01 -8.54
C THR A 339 -2.91 -4.49 -7.28
N GLU A 340 -2.35 -5.48 -6.63
CA GLU A 340 -2.76 -5.97 -5.31
C GLU A 340 -4.24 -6.41 -5.28
N VAL A 341 -4.97 -6.01 -4.22
CA VAL A 341 -6.36 -6.44 -3.99
C VAL A 341 -7.31 -5.98 -5.10
N THR A 342 -7.13 -4.75 -5.61
CA THR A 342 -8.00 -4.21 -6.66
C THR A 342 -7.83 -4.97 -7.98
N TYR A 343 -6.60 -5.36 -8.32
CA TYR A 343 -6.36 -6.22 -9.48
C TYR A 343 -7.09 -7.57 -9.34
N GLN A 344 -7.07 -8.18 -8.15
CA GLN A 344 -7.78 -9.42 -7.89
C GLN A 344 -9.30 -9.23 -7.98
N GLN A 345 -9.82 -8.09 -7.54
CA GLN A 345 -11.22 -7.72 -7.68
C GLN A 345 -11.64 -7.65 -9.15
N ILE A 346 -10.83 -7.01 -9.98
CA ILE A 346 -11.08 -6.90 -11.43
C ILE A 346 -11.02 -8.28 -12.09
N LEU A 347 -10.04 -9.12 -11.76
CA LEU A 347 -9.94 -10.49 -12.27
C LEU A 347 -11.12 -11.37 -11.86
N ALA A 348 -11.59 -11.25 -10.62
CA ALA A 348 -12.78 -11.98 -10.16
C ALA A 348 -14.02 -11.58 -10.95
N GLY A 349 -14.08 -10.33 -11.40
CA GLY A 349 -15.10 -9.79 -12.30
C GLY A 349 -16.52 -10.13 -11.87
N ASN A 350 -17.44 -10.16 -12.81
CA ASN A 350 -18.85 -10.51 -12.59
C ASN A 350 -19.11 -12.04 -12.59
N THR A 351 -18.11 -12.84 -12.20
CA THR A 351 -18.24 -14.32 -12.19
C THR A 351 -19.45 -14.78 -11.39
N MET A 352 -19.77 -14.08 -10.29
CA MET A 352 -20.95 -14.36 -9.46
C MET A 352 -22.27 -14.29 -10.22
N VAL A 353 -22.39 -13.42 -11.21
CA VAL A 353 -23.60 -13.27 -12.04
C VAL A 353 -23.89 -14.55 -12.83
N TYR A 354 -22.89 -15.31 -13.20
CA TYR A 354 -23.02 -16.57 -13.90
C TYR A 354 -23.08 -17.78 -12.95
N VAL A 355 -22.25 -17.77 -11.93
CA VAL A 355 -22.13 -18.88 -10.97
C VAL A 355 -23.39 -19.00 -10.12
N PHE A 356 -23.95 -17.89 -9.64
CA PHE A 356 -25.12 -17.94 -8.76
C PHE A 356 -26.36 -18.60 -9.41
N PRO A 357 -26.81 -18.23 -10.64
CA PRO A 357 -27.89 -18.94 -11.33
C PRO A 357 -27.60 -20.41 -11.59
N LEU A 358 -26.32 -20.74 -11.91
CA LEU A 358 -25.91 -22.12 -12.14
C LEU A 358 -26.02 -22.96 -10.85
N VAL A 359 -25.61 -22.43 -9.70
CA VAL A 359 -25.74 -23.06 -8.40
C VAL A 359 -27.21 -23.26 -8.04
N VAL A 360 -28.05 -22.23 -8.24
CA VAL A 360 -29.50 -22.33 -7.99
C VAL A 360 -30.12 -23.42 -8.87
N LEU A 361 -29.73 -23.49 -10.16
CA LEU A 361 -30.19 -24.54 -11.08
C LEU A 361 -29.76 -25.94 -10.61
N LEU A 362 -28.50 -26.08 -10.18
CA LEU A 362 -27.97 -27.35 -9.68
C LEU A 362 -28.71 -27.81 -8.42
N VAL A 363 -28.92 -26.90 -7.47
CA VAL A 363 -29.72 -27.20 -6.25
C VAL A 363 -31.14 -27.58 -6.62
N PHE A 364 -31.75 -26.88 -7.60
CA PHE A 364 -33.09 -27.24 -8.10
C PHE A 364 -33.11 -28.66 -8.64
N MET A 365 -32.11 -29.04 -9.47
CA MET A 365 -32.05 -30.39 -10.07
C MET A 365 -31.87 -31.47 -9.00
N VAL A 366 -31.01 -31.26 -8.00
CA VAL A 366 -30.77 -32.18 -6.90
C VAL A 366 -32.06 -32.38 -6.08
N LEU A 367 -32.74 -31.30 -5.73
CA LEU A 367 -34.00 -31.36 -5.01
C LEU A 367 -35.10 -32.00 -5.84
N ALA A 368 -35.16 -31.72 -7.16
CA ALA A 368 -36.15 -32.35 -8.06
C ALA A 368 -35.95 -33.85 -8.14
N ALA A 369 -34.70 -34.33 -8.20
CA ALA A 369 -34.39 -35.74 -8.15
C ALA A 369 -34.74 -36.39 -6.78
N GLN A 370 -34.47 -35.68 -5.67
CA GLN A 370 -34.74 -36.18 -4.32
C GLN A 370 -36.26 -36.26 -4.00
N TYR A 371 -37.05 -35.29 -4.46
CA TYR A 371 -38.48 -35.21 -4.20
C TYR A 371 -39.34 -35.83 -5.32
N GLU A 372 -38.75 -36.31 -6.41
CA GLU A 372 -39.45 -36.81 -7.59
C GLU A 372 -40.55 -35.85 -8.10
N SER A 373 -40.31 -34.57 -7.93
CA SER A 373 -41.28 -33.51 -8.19
C SER A 373 -40.56 -32.22 -8.57
N LEU A 374 -41.10 -31.49 -9.58
CA LEU A 374 -40.59 -30.15 -9.93
C LEU A 374 -41.25 -29.02 -9.12
N ARG A 375 -42.40 -29.27 -8.50
CA ARG A 375 -43.15 -28.24 -7.77
C ARG A 375 -42.59 -27.97 -6.37
N LEU A 376 -42.17 -29.02 -5.65
CA LEU A 376 -41.60 -28.88 -4.30
C LEU A 376 -40.27 -28.10 -4.28
N PRO A 377 -39.29 -28.44 -5.12
CA PRO A 377 -38.07 -27.66 -5.21
C PRO A 377 -38.30 -26.18 -5.60
N LEU A 378 -39.24 -25.91 -6.50
CA LEU A 378 -39.57 -24.56 -6.85
C LEU A 378 -40.03 -23.71 -5.67
N ALA A 379 -40.90 -24.31 -4.82
CA ALA A 379 -41.38 -23.66 -3.60
C ALA A 379 -40.22 -23.36 -2.61
N ILE A 380 -39.22 -24.26 -2.52
CA ILE A 380 -38.04 -24.06 -1.66
C ILE A 380 -37.15 -22.92 -2.21
N ILE A 381 -36.91 -22.92 -3.52
CA ILE A 381 -36.05 -21.91 -4.16
C ILE A 381 -36.67 -20.50 -4.12
N LEU A 382 -37.99 -20.40 -4.20
CA LEU A 382 -38.71 -19.12 -4.07
C LEU A 382 -38.54 -18.46 -2.69
N ILE A 383 -38.03 -19.16 -1.68
CA ILE A 383 -37.68 -18.56 -0.37
C ILE A 383 -36.33 -17.85 -0.42
N VAL A 384 -35.40 -18.26 -1.31
CA VAL A 384 -34.04 -17.74 -1.35
C VAL A 384 -33.98 -16.21 -1.49
N PRO A 385 -34.75 -15.53 -2.34
CA PRO A 385 -34.72 -14.06 -2.40
C PRO A 385 -35.12 -13.37 -1.10
N MET A 386 -35.91 -14.02 -0.25
CA MET A 386 -36.31 -13.46 1.06
C MET A 386 -35.20 -13.55 2.11
N THR A 387 -34.17 -14.35 1.91
CA THR A 387 -33.03 -14.44 2.83
C THR A 387 -31.99 -13.36 2.59
N ILE A 388 -32.08 -12.66 1.45
CA ILE A 388 -31.18 -11.57 1.05
C ILE A 388 -31.73 -10.24 1.56
N PHE A 389 -33.04 -10.10 1.75
CA PHE A 389 -33.71 -8.91 2.28
C PHE A 389 -33.61 -8.88 3.82
#